data_f8bc0cdd6d40260a1b6f831a9d23d20e
#
_entry.id   f8bc0cdd6d40260a1b6f831a9d23d20e
#
_cell.length_a   1.000
_cell.length_b   1.000
_cell.length_c   1.000
_cell.angle_alpha   90.00
_cell.angle_beta   90.00
_cell.angle_gamma   90.00
#
_symmetry.space_group_name_H-M   'P 1'
#
loop_
_entity.id
_entity.type
_entity.pdbx_description
1 polymer ?
#
loop_
_entity_poly.entity_id
_entity_poly.type
_entity_poly.pdbx_seq_one_letter_code
_entity_poly.pdbx_strand_id
1 'polypeptide(L)'
;MIRIGILGDIGSGKSFVAKSFGYPVFNADDEVAKIYKKNRVCFLKLKKLLPKYIKTFPTDKTELTNAILNNKNNIKKIIKIVHPLIRKKMNSFLLKNKKKKLVVLDIPLLLENNLNKKKYILIFVDSKKTEINKHLKKRKNYNRKVIENLRKLQKPISYKKKLSTYIIRNDFKLSTVQKRVKFIKNRILNERNSS
;
A
#
# COMPACT_ATOMS: atom_id res chain seq x y z
N MET A 1 -19.11 6.16 -7.74
CA MET A 1 -18.18 5.74 -6.68
C MET A 1 -16.84 6.46 -6.84
N ILE A 2 -16.47 7.27 -5.86
CA ILE A 2 -15.18 7.96 -5.77
C ILE A 2 -14.10 6.95 -5.36
N ARG A 3 -12.92 7.05 -5.97
CA ARG A 3 -11.78 6.20 -5.64
C ARG A 3 -10.63 7.06 -5.16
N ILE A 4 -10.25 6.89 -3.90
CA ILE A 4 -9.12 7.60 -3.29
C ILE A 4 -7.91 6.67 -3.29
N GLY A 5 -6.79 7.12 -3.86
CA GLY A 5 -5.51 6.45 -3.76
C GLY A 5 -4.62 7.12 -2.71
N ILE A 6 -4.17 6.36 -1.72
CA ILE A 6 -3.30 6.89 -0.67
C ILE A 6 -1.83 6.69 -1.06
N LEU A 7 -1.09 7.80 -1.11
CA LEU A 7 0.34 7.85 -1.40
C LEU A 7 1.14 8.27 -0.17
N GLY A 8 2.43 7.98 -0.16
CA GLY A 8 3.33 8.39 0.93
C GLY A 8 4.54 7.46 1.04
N ASP A 9 5.51 7.83 1.87
CA ASP A 9 6.69 7.00 2.14
C ASP A 9 6.33 5.72 2.91
N ILE A 10 7.24 4.74 2.92
CA ILE A 10 7.13 3.54 3.77
C ILE A 10 7.18 4.00 5.23
N GLY A 11 6.17 3.60 6.00
CA GLY A 11 6.07 3.99 7.41
C GLY A 11 5.39 5.33 7.66
N SER A 12 4.92 6.08 6.63
CA SER A 12 4.24 7.37 6.80
C SER A 12 2.83 7.28 7.41
N GLY A 13 2.32 6.08 7.72
CA GLY A 13 0.99 5.90 8.31
C GLY A 13 -0.17 5.90 7.30
N LYS A 14 0.09 5.56 6.03
CA LYS A 14 -0.94 5.46 4.97
C LYS A 14 -2.17 4.66 5.40
N SER A 15 -1.98 3.47 5.94
CA SER A 15 -3.08 2.58 6.35
C SER A 15 -3.90 3.16 7.49
N PHE A 16 -3.27 3.91 8.39
CA PHE A 16 -3.95 4.63 9.46
C PHE A 16 -4.84 5.75 8.90
N VAL A 17 -4.30 6.57 8.00
CA VAL A 17 -5.06 7.62 7.30
C VAL A 17 -6.18 7.00 6.45
N ALA A 18 -5.90 5.92 5.71
CA ALA A 18 -6.91 5.24 4.90
C ALA A 18 -8.12 4.78 5.72
N LYS A 19 -7.90 4.14 6.87
CA LYS A 19 -8.95 3.69 7.79
C LYS A 19 -9.75 4.85 8.38
N SER A 20 -9.13 6.00 8.62
CA SER A 20 -9.77 7.19 9.18
C SER A 20 -10.84 7.81 8.27
N PHE A 21 -10.89 7.45 6.97
CA PHE A 21 -11.97 7.90 6.08
C PHE A 21 -13.34 7.31 6.42
N GLY A 22 -13.40 6.17 7.13
CA GLY A 22 -14.66 5.52 7.50
C GLY A 22 -15.39 4.85 6.33
N TYR A 23 -14.68 4.56 5.24
CA TYR A 23 -15.19 3.87 4.04
C TYR A 23 -14.44 2.57 3.79
N PRO A 24 -14.95 1.66 2.93
CA PRO A 24 -14.24 0.44 2.59
C PRO A 24 -12.82 0.72 2.09
N VAL A 25 -11.84 0.04 2.69
CA VAL A 25 -10.42 0.17 2.38
C VAL A 25 -9.91 -1.11 1.73
N PHE A 26 -9.29 -0.99 0.57
CA PHE A 26 -8.45 -2.05 0.01
C PHE A 26 -7.02 -1.85 0.48
N ASN A 27 -6.56 -2.70 1.40
CA ASN A 27 -5.17 -2.71 1.85
C ASN A 27 -4.39 -3.80 1.13
N ALA A 28 -3.43 -3.40 0.27
CA ALA A 28 -2.67 -4.36 -0.53
C ALA A 28 -1.74 -5.23 0.33
N ASP A 29 -1.18 -4.71 1.42
CA ASP A 29 -0.29 -5.49 2.31
C ASP A 29 -1.06 -6.61 3.01
N ASP A 30 -2.31 -6.35 3.44
CA ASP A 30 -3.19 -7.37 4.04
C ASP A 30 -3.56 -8.43 3.00
N GLU A 31 -3.85 -8.04 1.76
CA GLU A 31 -4.17 -8.98 0.68
C GLU A 31 -2.94 -9.82 0.28
N VAL A 32 -1.73 -9.24 0.24
CA VAL A 32 -0.48 -9.98 0.04
C VAL A 32 -0.28 -11.01 1.15
N ALA A 33 -0.52 -10.63 2.42
CA ALA A 33 -0.42 -11.56 3.54
C ALA A 33 -1.41 -12.73 3.41
N LYS A 34 -2.65 -12.47 2.97
CA LYS A 34 -3.64 -13.53 2.70
C LYS A 34 -3.21 -14.45 1.54
N ILE A 35 -2.61 -13.89 0.48
CA ILE A 35 -2.09 -14.67 -0.66
C ILE A 35 -0.99 -15.61 -0.18
N TYR A 36 -0.02 -15.12 0.58
CA TYR A 36 1.06 -15.97 1.11
C TYR A 36 0.54 -17.06 2.05
N LYS A 37 -0.50 -16.77 2.83
CA LYS A 37 -1.09 -17.73 3.76
C LYS A 37 -1.95 -18.80 3.06
N LYS A 38 -2.69 -18.44 1.99
CA LYS A 38 -3.75 -19.31 1.45
C LYS A 38 -3.60 -19.72 -0.01
N ASN A 39 -2.73 -19.07 -0.79
CA ASN A 39 -2.67 -19.31 -2.23
C ASN A 39 -1.53 -20.28 -2.59
N ARG A 40 -1.88 -21.56 -2.72
CA ARG A 40 -0.92 -22.63 -3.06
C ARG A 40 -0.29 -22.43 -4.44
N VAL A 41 -1.03 -21.89 -5.41
CA VAL A 41 -0.49 -21.61 -6.76
C VAL A 41 0.58 -20.52 -6.70
N CYS A 42 0.38 -19.48 -5.88
CA CYS A 42 1.40 -18.46 -5.66
C CYS A 42 2.65 -19.07 -5.03
N PHE A 43 2.48 -19.89 -4.00
CA PHE A 43 3.59 -20.61 -3.35
C PHE A 43 4.39 -21.46 -4.36
N LEU A 44 3.73 -22.28 -5.17
CA LEU A 44 4.40 -23.15 -6.15
C LEU A 44 5.19 -22.32 -7.18
N LYS A 45 4.64 -21.21 -7.66
CA LYS A 45 5.36 -20.29 -8.56
C LYS A 45 6.58 -19.65 -7.89
N LEU A 46 6.45 -19.22 -6.63
CA LEU A 46 7.55 -18.66 -5.85
C LEU A 46 8.63 -19.71 -5.58
N LYS A 47 8.24 -20.93 -5.19
CA LYS A 47 9.16 -22.07 -4.96
C LYS A 47 9.93 -22.42 -6.23
N LYS A 48 9.25 -22.51 -7.39
CA LYS A 48 9.92 -22.76 -8.68
C LYS A 48 10.94 -21.69 -9.04
N LEU A 49 10.64 -20.42 -8.73
CA LEU A 49 11.48 -19.28 -9.11
C LEU A 49 12.62 -19.00 -8.12
N LEU A 50 12.42 -19.36 -6.84
CA LEU A 50 13.33 -19.11 -5.72
C LEU A 50 13.48 -20.36 -4.84
N PRO A 51 13.90 -21.54 -5.42
CA PRO A 51 13.90 -22.83 -4.73
C PRO A 51 14.82 -22.89 -3.51
N LYS A 52 15.91 -22.10 -3.53
CA LYS A 52 16.84 -22.01 -2.39
C LYS A 52 16.23 -21.36 -1.14
N TYR A 53 15.20 -20.53 -1.31
CA TYR A 53 14.65 -19.72 -0.23
C TYR A 53 13.23 -20.14 0.18
N ILE A 54 12.36 -20.46 -0.80
CA ILE A 54 10.94 -20.74 -0.55
C ILE A 54 10.75 -22.26 -0.46
N LYS A 55 10.53 -22.75 0.76
CA LYS A 55 10.45 -24.19 1.07
C LYS A 55 9.09 -24.59 1.64
N THR A 56 8.50 -23.74 2.47
CA THR A 56 7.32 -24.08 3.29
C THR A 56 6.03 -23.42 2.82
N PHE A 57 4.93 -24.14 2.97
CA PHE A 57 3.59 -23.58 2.81
C PHE A 57 2.84 -23.69 4.14
N PRO A 58 2.21 -22.62 4.61
CA PRO A 58 2.10 -21.25 4.05
C PRO A 58 3.45 -20.58 3.83
N THR A 59 3.55 -19.70 2.79
CA THR A 59 4.80 -19.00 2.49
C THR A 59 5.24 -18.12 3.66
N ASP A 60 6.42 -18.40 4.22
CA ASP A 60 6.96 -17.65 5.35
C ASP A 60 7.53 -16.29 4.90
N LYS A 61 7.24 -15.25 5.68
CA LYS A 61 7.81 -13.92 5.47
C LYS A 61 9.32 -13.89 5.65
N THR A 62 9.86 -14.74 6.52
CA THR A 62 11.31 -14.86 6.77
C THR A 62 12.02 -15.38 5.54
N GLU A 63 11.46 -16.41 4.87
CA GLU A 63 11.99 -16.95 3.63
C GLU A 63 12.04 -15.88 2.52
N LEU A 64 10.97 -15.09 2.38
CA LEU A 64 10.92 -13.98 1.43
C LEU A 64 11.93 -12.88 1.76
N THR A 65 12.06 -12.54 3.05
CA THR A 65 13.03 -11.55 3.51
C THR A 65 14.46 -12.00 3.20
N ASN A 66 14.81 -13.26 3.49
CA ASN A 66 16.11 -13.83 3.18
C ASN A 66 16.40 -13.83 1.68
N ALA A 67 15.42 -14.18 0.85
CA ALA A 67 15.55 -14.11 -0.61
C ALA A 67 15.88 -12.69 -1.10
N ILE A 68 15.23 -11.66 -0.52
CA ILE A 68 15.42 -10.25 -0.88
C ILE A 68 16.79 -9.74 -0.40
N LEU A 69 17.21 -10.12 0.79
CA LEU A 69 18.49 -9.70 1.37
C LEU A 69 19.68 -10.27 0.59
N ASN A 70 19.59 -11.53 0.16
CA ASN A 70 20.65 -12.18 -0.59
C ASN A 70 20.76 -11.67 -2.03
N ASN A 71 19.66 -11.33 -2.67
CA ASN A 71 19.67 -10.78 -4.03
C ASN A 71 18.51 -9.81 -4.26
N LYS A 72 18.86 -8.54 -4.50
CA LYS A 72 17.89 -7.45 -4.77
C LYS A 72 16.93 -7.74 -5.93
N ASN A 73 17.41 -8.47 -6.95
CA ASN A 73 16.58 -8.83 -8.11
C ASN A 73 15.43 -9.79 -7.75
N ASN A 74 15.53 -10.52 -6.64
CA ASN A 74 14.46 -11.40 -6.17
C ASN A 74 13.18 -10.64 -5.84
N ILE A 75 13.29 -9.39 -5.39
CA ILE A 75 12.13 -8.51 -5.20
C ILE A 75 11.31 -8.37 -6.49
N LYS A 76 11.96 -8.12 -7.65
CA LYS A 76 11.28 -7.99 -8.94
C LYS A 76 10.59 -9.29 -9.35
N LYS A 77 11.24 -10.44 -9.07
CA LYS A 77 10.69 -11.77 -9.34
C LYS A 77 9.42 -12.02 -8.50
N ILE A 78 9.47 -11.73 -7.20
CA ILE A 78 8.33 -11.87 -6.29
C ILE A 78 7.16 -10.97 -6.74
N ILE A 79 7.44 -9.70 -7.04
CA ILE A 79 6.48 -8.72 -7.52
C ILE A 79 5.77 -9.23 -8.78
N LYS A 80 6.49 -9.78 -9.76
CA LYS A 80 5.94 -10.30 -11.01
C LYS A 80 4.88 -11.41 -10.78
N ILE A 81 5.05 -12.21 -9.72
CA ILE A 81 4.09 -13.26 -9.37
C ILE A 81 2.89 -12.68 -8.59
N VAL A 82 3.15 -11.78 -7.63
CA VAL A 82 2.15 -11.32 -6.67
C VAL A 82 1.25 -10.22 -7.25
N HIS A 83 1.78 -9.31 -8.06
CA HIS A 83 1.01 -8.17 -8.58
C HIS A 83 -0.24 -8.53 -9.38
N PRO A 84 -0.22 -9.52 -10.31
CA PRO A 84 -1.44 -9.93 -11.01
C PRO A 84 -2.54 -10.39 -10.05
N LEU A 85 -2.17 -11.10 -8.98
CA LEU A 85 -3.10 -11.59 -7.97
C LEU A 85 -3.72 -10.43 -7.18
N ILE A 86 -2.89 -9.45 -6.78
CA ILE A 86 -3.36 -8.23 -6.10
C ILE A 86 -4.28 -7.43 -7.00
N ARG A 87 -3.95 -7.27 -8.29
CA ARG A 87 -4.81 -6.58 -9.26
C ARG A 87 -6.18 -7.25 -9.38
N LYS A 88 -6.23 -8.58 -9.44
CA LYS A 88 -7.48 -9.35 -9.44
C LYS A 88 -8.29 -9.09 -8.17
N LYS A 89 -7.66 -9.13 -6.99
CA LYS A 89 -8.30 -8.84 -5.69
C LYS A 89 -8.83 -7.41 -5.63
N MET A 90 -8.06 -6.43 -6.09
CA MET A 90 -8.49 -5.04 -6.15
C MET A 90 -9.72 -4.85 -7.05
N ASN A 91 -9.74 -5.47 -8.22
CA ASN A 91 -10.90 -5.39 -9.13
C ASN A 91 -12.14 -6.01 -8.49
N SER A 92 -12.01 -7.17 -7.84
CA SER A 92 -13.11 -7.81 -7.11
C SER A 92 -13.61 -6.92 -5.96
N PHE A 93 -12.70 -6.27 -5.22
CA PHE A 93 -13.07 -5.31 -4.17
C PHE A 93 -13.85 -4.11 -4.74
N LEU A 94 -13.40 -3.54 -5.85
CA LEU A 94 -14.07 -2.41 -6.51
C LEU A 94 -15.47 -2.79 -6.99
N LEU A 95 -15.65 -3.99 -7.56
CA LEU A 95 -16.95 -4.50 -8.00
C LEU A 95 -17.89 -4.70 -6.81
N LYS A 96 -17.42 -5.34 -5.75
CA LYS A 96 -18.21 -5.57 -4.52
C LYS A 96 -18.70 -4.26 -3.90
N ASN A 97 -17.93 -3.20 -4.01
CA ASN A 97 -18.23 -1.91 -3.41
C ASN A 97 -18.81 -0.87 -4.40
N LYS A 98 -19.27 -1.29 -5.61
CA LYS A 98 -19.72 -0.37 -6.67
C LYS A 98 -20.84 0.60 -6.24
N LYS A 99 -21.70 0.19 -5.29
CA LYS A 99 -22.80 0.99 -4.72
C LYS A 99 -22.35 1.96 -3.61
N LYS A 100 -21.10 1.89 -3.12
CA LYS A 100 -20.60 2.80 -2.10
C LYS A 100 -20.24 4.16 -2.70
N LYS A 101 -20.50 5.26 -1.96
CA LYS A 101 -20.16 6.63 -2.39
C LYS A 101 -18.65 6.77 -2.66
N LEU A 102 -17.82 6.15 -1.80
CA LEU A 102 -16.38 6.28 -1.82
C LEU A 102 -15.70 4.96 -1.40
N VAL A 103 -14.52 4.68 -1.94
CA VAL A 103 -13.59 3.62 -1.49
C VAL A 103 -12.17 4.16 -1.42
N VAL A 104 -11.37 3.59 -0.54
CA VAL A 104 -9.97 3.97 -0.33
C VAL A 104 -9.05 2.82 -0.76
N LEU A 105 -8.00 3.14 -1.50
CA LEU A 105 -6.99 2.20 -1.98
C LEU A 105 -5.65 2.51 -1.30
N ASP A 106 -5.27 1.68 -0.34
CA ASP A 106 -3.98 1.70 0.33
C ASP A 106 -3.05 0.70 -0.35
N ILE A 107 -2.36 1.18 -1.38
CA ILE A 107 -1.47 0.37 -2.23
C ILE A 107 -0.10 1.04 -2.27
N PRO A 108 0.94 0.46 -1.64
CA PRO A 108 2.27 1.08 -1.52
C PRO A 108 2.92 1.47 -2.85
N LEU A 109 2.66 0.69 -3.91
CA LEU A 109 3.21 0.88 -5.26
C LEU A 109 2.10 1.23 -6.27
N LEU A 110 1.15 2.09 -5.88
CA LEU A 110 -0.01 2.46 -6.71
C LEU A 110 0.42 3.11 -8.04
N LEU A 111 1.31 4.08 -7.98
CA LEU A 111 1.81 4.81 -9.15
C LEU A 111 2.79 3.99 -9.97
N GLU A 112 3.67 3.27 -9.30
CA GLU A 112 4.73 2.45 -9.90
C GLU A 112 4.15 1.32 -10.77
N ASN A 113 2.94 0.88 -10.45
CA ASN A 113 2.24 -0.17 -11.19
C ASN A 113 1.15 0.37 -12.12
N ASN A 114 1.08 1.67 -12.33
CA ASN A 114 0.06 2.33 -13.15
C ASN A 114 -1.37 1.90 -12.78
N LEU A 115 -1.61 1.69 -11.47
CA LEU A 115 -2.93 1.32 -10.95
C LEU A 115 -3.82 2.55 -10.74
N ASN A 116 -3.24 3.74 -10.77
CA ASN A 116 -3.96 5.01 -10.73
C ASN A 116 -4.58 5.29 -12.11
N LYS A 117 -5.88 5.12 -12.24
CA LYS A 117 -6.62 5.61 -13.41
C LYS A 117 -6.86 7.12 -13.28
N LYS A 118 -7.02 7.84 -14.41
CA LYS A 118 -7.24 9.30 -14.47
C LYS A 118 -8.34 9.83 -13.52
N LYS A 119 -9.27 8.97 -13.09
CA LYS A 119 -10.39 9.32 -12.20
C LYS A 119 -10.12 9.09 -10.69
N TYR A 120 -8.88 8.81 -10.27
CA TYR A 120 -8.57 8.63 -8.85
C TYR A 120 -8.16 9.96 -8.22
N ILE A 121 -8.72 10.25 -7.04
CA ILE A 121 -8.24 11.34 -6.19
C ILE A 121 -7.04 10.82 -5.42
N LEU A 122 -5.89 11.43 -5.62
CA LEU A 122 -4.66 11.01 -4.96
C LEU A 122 -4.41 11.87 -3.72
N ILE A 123 -4.18 11.21 -2.60
CA ILE A 123 -3.88 11.87 -1.32
C ILE A 123 -2.50 11.45 -0.84
N PHE A 124 -1.61 12.40 -0.63
CA PHE A 124 -0.28 12.14 -0.09
C PHE A 124 -0.28 12.27 1.43
N VAL A 125 0.22 11.24 2.12
CA VAL A 125 0.43 11.25 3.57
C VAL A 125 1.85 11.69 3.85
N ASP A 126 1.96 12.93 4.38
CA ASP A 126 3.22 13.58 4.72
C ASP A 126 3.51 13.43 6.22
N SER A 127 4.66 12.86 6.56
CA SER A 127 5.08 12.64 7.95
C SER A 127 6.56 12.97 8.10
N LYS A 128 6.95 13.48 9.25
CA LYS A 128 8.35 13.76 9.55
C LYS A 128 9.18 12.49 9.52
N LYS A 129 10.37 12.52 8.90
CA LYS A 129 11.28 11.35 8.79
C LYS A 129 11.64 10.76 10.15
N THR A 130 11.78 11.59 11.17
CA THR A 130 12.04 11.19 12.56
C THR A 130 10.94 10.28 13.09
N GLU A 131 9.67 10.69 12.93
CA GLU A 131 8.50 9.91 13.34
C GLU A 131 8.35 8.62 12.52
N ILE A 132 8.54 8.70 11.20
CA ILE A 132 8.54 7.52 10.34
C ILE A 132 9.55 6.47 10.85
N ASN A 133 10.79 6.89 11.13
CA ASN A 133 11.83 5.98 11.60
C ASN A 133 11.50 5.41 12.98
N LYS A 134 10.95 6.22 13.91
CA LYS A 134 10.49 5.76 15.24
C LYS A 134 9.41 4.69 15.12
N HIS A 135 8.41 4.89 14.25
CA HIS A 135 7.34 3.92 14.03
C HIS A 135 7.81 2.67 13.27
N LEU A 136 8.75 2.80 12.34
CA LEU A 136 9.31 1.66 11.62
C LEU A 136 10.11 0.75 12.56
N LYS A 137 10.96 1.32 13.44
CA LYS A 137 11.75 0.56 14.41
C LYS A 137 10.91 -0.27 15.40
N LYS A 138 9.66 0.17 15.68
CA LYS A 138 8.72 -0.57 16.55
C LYS A 138 8.08 -1.79 15.88
N ARG A 139 8.24 -1.99 14.57
CA ARG A 139 7.66 -3.15 13.87
C ARG A 139 8.44 -4.42 14.18
N LYS A 140 7.75 -5.49 14.55
CA LYS A 140 8.34 -6.80 14.91
C LYS A 140 9.34 -7.31 13.86
N ASN A 141 9.09 -7.07 12.56
CA ASN A 141 9.93 -7.53 11.47
C ASN A 141 10.66 -6.35 10.77
N TYR A 142 11.12 -5.36 11.57
CA TYR A 142 11.89 -4.26 11.04
C TYR A 142 13.25 -4.74 10.52
N ASN A 143 13.52 -4.46 9.24
CA ASN A 143 14.83 -4.66 8.64
C ASN A 143 15.16 -3.46 7.74
N ARG A 144 16.18 -2.71 8.12
CA ARG A 144 16.58 -1.47 7.44
C ARG A 144 16.92 -1.72 5.97
N LYS A 145 17.72 -2.76 5.66
CA LYS A 145 18.14 -3.09 4.29
C LYS A 145 16.94 -3.42 3.39
N VAL A 146 15.96 -4.16 3.92
CA VAL A 146 14.71 -4.47 3.18
C VAL A 146 13.92 -3.20 2.88
N ILE A 147 13.77 -2.31 3.86
CA ILE A 147 13.06 -1.05 3.68
C ILE A 147 13.74 -0.16 2.64
N GLU A 148 15.08 -0.05 2.68
CA GLU A 148 15.85 0.70 1.69
C GLU A 148 15.68 0.11 0.28
N ASN A 149 15.70 -1.21 0.14
CA ASN A 149 15.46 -1.88 -1.14
C ASN A 149 14.03 -1.63 -1.66
N LEU A 150 13.02 -1.65 -0.78
CA LEU A 150 11.64 -1.32 -1.14
C LEU A 150 11.47 0.16 -1.53
N ARG A 151 12.17 1.08 -0.85
CA ARG A 151 12.16 2.52 -1.21
C ARG A 151 12.71 2.76 -2.60
N LYS A 152 13.76 2.04 -3.01
CA LYS A 152 14.34 2.14 -4.37
C LYS A 152 13.36 1.74 -5.48
N LEU A 153 12.33 0.98 -5.17
CA LEU A 153 11.27 0.62 -6.12
C LEU A 153 10.18 1.71 -6.23
N GLN A 154 10.16 2.66 -5.32
CA GLN A 154 9.13 3.70 -5.29
C GLN A 154 9.54 4.91 -6.12
N LYS A 155 8.54 5.56 -6.72
CA LYS A 155 8.72 6.88 -7.32
C LYS A 155 9.16 7.90 -6.27
N PRO A 156 9.94 8.94 -6.64
CA PRO A 156 10.37 9.99 -5.73
C PRO A 156 9.21 10.61 -4.95
N ILE A 157 9.46 10.99 -3.70
CA ILE A 157 8.43 11.62 -2.84
C ILE A 157 7.92 12.93 -3.45
N SER A 158 8.81 13.73 -4.04
CA SER A 158 8.45 14.97 -4.77
C SER A 158 7.46 14.69 -5.89
N TYR A 159 7.70 13.67 -6.69
CA TYR A 159 6.80 13.25 -7.76
C TYR A 159 5.42 12.82 -7.21
N LYS A 160 5.39 12.04 -6.13
CA LYS A 160 4.13 11.62 -5.47
C LYS A 160 3.36 12.82 -4.94
N LYS A 161 4.04 13.78 -4.33
CA LYS A 161 3.42 15.03 -3.84
C LYS A 161 2.82 15.84 -4.98
N LYS A 162 3.57 16.02 -6.08
CA LYS A 162 3.12 16.79 -7.26
C LYS A 162 1.86 16.20 -7.89
N LEU A 163 1.72 14.87 -7.91
CA LEU A 163 0.55 14.19 -8.50
C LEU A 163 -0.66 14.14 -7.54
N SER A 164 -0.48 14.49 -6.28
CA SER A 164 -1.54 14.38 -5.29
C SER A 164 -2.44 15.61 -5.28
N THR A 165 -3.76 15.38 -5.31
CA THR A 165 -4.77 16.43 -5.19
C THR A 165 -4.78 17.04 -3.79
N TYR A 166 -4.54 16.20 -2.77
CA TYR A 166 -4.50 16.64 -1.36
C TYR A 166 -3.28 16.09 -0.64
N ILE A 167 -2.82 16.84 0.39
CA ILE A 167 -1.75 16.42 1.29
C ILE A 167 -2.31 16.37 2.71
N ILE A 168 -2.17 15.22 3.38
CA ILE A 168 -2.50 15.05 4.80
C ILE A 168 -1.20 14.98 5.58
N ARG A 169 -0.93 15.97 6.44
CA ARG A 169 0.15 15.88 7.43
C ARG A 169 -0.26 14.88 8.50
N ASN A 170 0.56 13.84 8.71
CA ASN A 170 0.34 12.82 9.73
C ASN A 170 1.40 12.93 10.82
N ASP A 171 0.94 13.33 12.00
CA ASP A 171 1.71 13.40 13.25
C ASP A 171 1.50 12.17 14.14
N PHE A 172 0.83 11.15 13.61
CA PHE A 172 0.45 9.90 14.28
C PHE A 172 -0.49 10.09 15.49
N LYS A 173 -1.09 11.26 15.66
CA LYS A 173 -2.13 11.51 16.67
C LYS A 173 -3.51 11.29 16.03
N LEU A 174 -4.32 10.42 16.64
CA LEU A 174 -5.63 10.02 16.11
C LEU A 174 -6.55 11.23 15.88
N SER A 175 -6.68 12.10 16.88
CA SER A 175 -7.56 13.28 16.82
C SER A 175 -7.19 14.23 15.67
N THR A 176 -5.90 14.51 15.51
CA THR A 176 -5.40 15.41 14.46
C THR A 176 -5.63 14.82 13.07
N VAL A 177 -5.34 13.54 12.88
CA VAL A 177 -5.54 12.87 11.60
C VAL A 177 -7.02 12.80 11.25
N GLN A 178 -7.88 12.45 12.21
CA GLN A 178 -9.33 12.40 12.00
C GLN A 178 -9.92 13.76 11.58
N LYS A 179 -9.51 14.85 12.23
CA LYS A 179 -9.94 16.22 11.86
C LYS A 179 -9.54 16.52 10.41
N ARG A 180 -8.28 16.27 10.02
CA ARG A 180 -7.77 16.51 8.66
C ARG A 180 -8.47 15.65 7.62
N VAL A 181 -8.68 14.38 7.91
CA VAL A 181 -9.40 13.46 7.04
C VAL A 181 -10.86 13.88 6.87
N LYS A 182 -11.56 14.26 7.96
CA LYS A 182 -12.94 14.75 7.92
C LYS A 182 -13.06 15.96 7.00
N PHE A 183 -12.16 16.94 7.13
CA PHE A 183 -12.13 18.15 6.30
C PHE A 183 -12.00 17.78 4.79
N ILE A 184 -10.97 16.98 4.44
CA ILE A 184 -10.74 16.60 3.04
C ILE A 184 -11.88 15.73 2.50
N LYS A 185 -12.40 14.80 3.30
CA LYS A 185 -13.53 13.95 2.92
C LYS A 185 -14.76 14.79 2.56
N ASN A 186 -15.11 15.74 3.39
CA ASN A 186 -16.27 16.61 3.13
C ASN A 186 -16.09 17.42 1.84
N ARG A 187 -14.88 17.97 1.64
CA ARG A 187 -14.56 18.68 0.40
C ARG A 187 -14.74 17.82 -0.85
N ILE A 188 -14.18 16.59 -0.83
CA ILE A 188 -14.30 15.63 -1.93
C ILE A 188 -15.76 15.26 -2.22
N LEU A 189 -16.58 15.11 -1.19
CA LEU A 189 -17.99 14.75 -1.34
C LEU A 189 -18.82 15.92 -1.86
N ASN A 190 -18.53 17.15 -1.43
CA ASN A 190 -19.24 18.36 -1.86
C ASN A 190 -18.90 18.74 -3.30
N GLU A 191 -17.62 18.75 -3.69
CA GLU A 191 -17.17 19.05 -5.07
C GLU A 191 -17.84 18.17 -6.11
N ARG A 192 -18.29 16.97 -5.74
CA ARG A 192 -18.96 16.04 -6.66
C ARG A 192 -20.49 16.17 -6.67
N ASN A 193 -21.08 16.78 -5.66
CA ASN A 193 -22.51 17.09 -5.67
C ASN A 193 -22.83 18.34 -6.50
N SER A 194 -21.79 19.12 -6.82
CA SER A 194 -21.87 20.37 -7.61
C SER A 194 -21.46 20.17 -9.08
N SER A 195 -21.11 18.95 -9.48
CA SER A 195 -20.75 18.52 -10.84
C SER A 195 -21.72 17.48 -11.36
#